data_d197f0cb0b94751caa9795c02b94f2e0
#
_entry.id   d197f0cb0b94751caa9795c02b94f2e0
#
_cell.length_a   1.000
_cell.length_b   1.000
_cell.length_c   1.000
_cell.angle_alpha   90.00
_cell.angle_beta   90.00
_cell.angle_gamma   90.00
#
_symmetry.space_group_name_H-M   'P 1'
#
loop_
_entity.id
_entity.type
_entity.pdbx_description
1 polymer ?
#
loop_
_entity_poly.entity_id
_entity_poly.type
_entity_poly.pdbx_seq_one_letter_code
_entity_poly.pdbx_strand_id
1 'polypeptide(L)'
;MKTSGKKSKKTPSKGSPYEFLKRLLNTPSPSGFETQGQKVWVDYVRPYADSVEIDAYGNAFATLNPESGKGDPTVFISGHVDELGLMISHISEEGFLYFKGIGGVDRTLIRGQRVTVHGASGPVPGITGLLAIHLQEPDDRNKVPELHTMHIDIGVSSRKKAEKLVRVGDPVTYSAEFQELAEGRFAARGCDNRIGAWAAAEALRLISLQKNSLNAKVVAVSTIQEENGLYGASMAGYSVHPDVALVVDVTHATDIPNCSKPKHGEVFLGKGPVLSLGSVNHPVVNECLREAAKKQGIAIQVEANPRWTGTDADAIFKQKGGIPTVSIGVPNRYMHSPVEMIQYTDLEQTAELLAAFAIGAKKGERYGVKL
;
A
#
# COMPACT_ATOMS: atom_id res chain seq x y z
N MET A 1 39.24 27.59 -11.74
CA MET A 1 37.83 27.84 -11.38
C MET A 1 36.95 26.92 -12.21
N LYS A 2 36.41 25.84 -11.64
CA LYS A 2 35.45 24.94 -12.28
C LYS A 2 34.07 25.32 -11.75
N THR A 3 33.23 25.86 -12.62
CA THR A 3 31.84 26.20 -12.32
C THR A 3 31.03 24.92 -12.22
N SER A 4 30.59 24.58 -11.01
CA SER A 4 29.63 23.51 -10.78
C SER A 4 28.25 23.97 -11.25
N GLY A 5 27.82 23.44 -12.38
CA GLY A 5 26.45 23.64 -12.87
C GLY A 5 25.44 23.02 -11.90
N LYS A 6 24.67 23.85 -11.22
CA LYS A 6 23.48 23.43 -10.49
C LYS A 6 22.50 22.84 -11.50
N LYS A 7 22.30 21.52 -11.48
CA LYS A 7 21.14 20.89 -12.17
C LYS A 7 19.87 21.49 -11.56
N SER A 8 19.14 22.26 -12.33
CA SER A 8 17.81 22.73 -11.95
C SER A 8 16.90 21.51 -11.76
N LYS A 9 16.34 21.34 -10.57
CA LYS A 9 15.25 20.38 -10.35
C LYS A 9 14.08 20.84 -11.22
N LYS A 10 13.81 20.14 -12.32
CA LYS A 10 12.56 20.35 -13.10
C LYS A 10 11.40 19.95 -12.20
N THR A 11 10.46 20.85 -11.98
CA THR A 11 9.17 20.55 -11.34
C THR A 11 8.48 19.47 -12.16
N PRO A 12 8.03 18.34 -11.56
CA PRO A 12 7.34 17.29 -12.29
C PRO A 12 6.08 17.84 -12.99
N SER A 13 5.80 17.39 -14.21
CA SER A 13 4.57 17.75 -14.91
C SER A 13 3.35 17.08 -14.26
N LYS A 14 2.18 17.75 -14.26
CA LYS A 14 0.90 17.11 -13.88
C LYS A 14 0.74 15.80 -14.65
N GLY A 15 0.71 14.65 -13.96
CA GLY A 15 0.67 13.32 -14.57
C GLY A 15 1.99 12.55 -14.51
N SER A 16 3.05 13.08 -13.89
CA SER A 16 4.26 12.29 -13.62
C SER A 16 3.98 11.19 -12.57
N PRO A 17 4.72 10.05 -12.61
CA PRO A 17 4.60 9.00 -11.59
C PRO A 17 4.72 9.53 -10.16
N TYR A 18 5.60 10.50 -9.94
CA TYR A 18 5.81 11.12 -8.64
C TYR A 18 4.61 11.96 -8.16
N GLU A 19 3.99 12.73 -9.06
CA GLU A 19 2.77 13.50 -8.70
C GLU A 19 1.57 12.57 -8.47
N PHE A 20 1.49 11.46 -9.20
CA PHE A 20 0.51 10.40 -8.93
C PHE A 20 0.71 9.80 -7.53
N LEU A 21 1.96 9.48 -7.15
CA LEU A 21 2.29 8.98 -5.81
C LEU A 21 1.81 9.95 -4.72
N LYS A 22 2.18 11.23 -4.83
CA LYS A 22 1.76 12.26 -3.86
C LYS A 22 0.24 12.36 -3.76
N ARG A 23 -0.43 12.37 -4.90
CA ARG A 23 -1.89 12.44 -4.95
C ARG A 23 -2.52 11.22 -4.30
N LEU A 24 -2.01 10.02 -4.57
CA LEU A 24 -2.52 8.77 -4.02
C LEU A 24 -2.34 8.73 -2.50
N LEU A 25 -1.14 9.07 -1.99
CA LEU A 25 -0.84 9.08 -0.56
C LEU A 25 -1.61 10.16 0.23
N ASN A 26 -1.90 11.30 -0.40
CA ASN A 26 -2.70 12.36 0.24
C ASN A 26 -4.22 12.11 0.16
N THR A 27 -4.68 11.16 -0.67
CA THR A 27 -6.10 10.84 -0.79
C THR A 27 -6.51 9.86 0.31
N PRO A 28 -7.51 10.17 1.14
CA PRO A 28 -8.01 9.25 2.16
C PRO A 28 -8.58 7.96 1.54
N SER A 29 -8.22 6.83 2.13
CA SER A 29 -8.62 5.52 1.64
C SER A 29 -8.71 4.48 2.78
N PRO A 30 -9.35 4.77 3.94
CA PRO A 30 -9.42 3.78 5.01
C PRO A 30 -10.20 2.54 4.57
N SER A 31 -9.79 1.35 5.04
CA SER A 31 -10.39 0.07 4.64
C SER A 31 -11.90 0.06 4.78
N GLY A 32 -12.58 -0.32 3.70
CA GLY A 32 -14.04 -0.23 3.55
C GLY A 32 -14.54 1.11 2.99
N PHE A 33 -13.65 2.09 2.74
CA PHE A 33 -13.98 3.43 2.25
C PHE A 33 -13.01 3.89 1.14
N GLU A 34 -12.55 2.99 0.30
CA GLU A 34 -11.44 3.17 -0.65
C GLU A 34 -11.82 3.94 -1.93
N THR A 35 -13.09 4.28 -2.11
CA THR A 35 -13.61 4.86 -3.37
C THR A 35 -12.78 6.03 -3.92
N GLN A 36 -12.28 6.92 -3.04
CA GLN A 36 -11.49 8.07 -3.47
C GLN A 36 -10.07 7.65 -3.92
N GLY A 37 -9.42 6.76 -3.18
CA GLY A 37 -8.12 6.19 -3.54
C GLY A 37 -8.21 5.42 -4.86
N GLN A 38 -9.21 4.56 -5.01
CA GLN A 38 -9.45 3.83 -6.26
C GLN A 38 -9.68 4.75 -7.46
N LYS A 39 -10.42 5.83 -7.28
CA LYS A 39 -10.61 6.81 -8.36
C LYS A 39 -9.28 7.42 -8.83
N VAL A 40 -8.40 7.78 -7.89
CA VAL A 40 -7.07 8.32 -8.22
C VAL A 40 -6.24 7.28 -8.98
N TRP A 41 -6.28 6.02 -8.57
CA TRP A 41 -5.57 4.93 -9.21
C TRP A 41 -6.10 4.65 -10.63
N VAL A 42 -7.41 4.53 -10.77
CA VAL A 42 -8.10 4.31 -12.06
C VAL A 42 -7.83 5.43 -13.06
N ASP A 43 -7.87 6.69 -12.61
CA ASP A 43 -7.57 7.84 -13.48
C ASP A 43 -6.14 7.77 -14.02
N TYR A 44 -5.18 7.27 -13.22
CA TYR A 44 -3.79 7.13 -13.64
C TYR A 44 -3.56 5.99 -14.62
N VAL A 45 -4.12 4.80 -14.38
CA VAL A 45 -3.87 3.61 -15.21
C VAL A 45 -4.62 3.61 -16.53
N ARG A 46 -5.74 4.32 -16.61
CA ARG A 46 -6.65 4.31 -17.78
C ARG A 46 -5.95 4.56 -19.13
N PRO A 47 -5.00 5.50 -19.28
CA PRO A 47 -4.30 5.71 -20.55
C PRO A 47 -3.37 4.56 -20.97
N TYR A 48 -3.03 3.66 -20.06
CA TYR A 48 -2.04 2.60 -20.27
C TYR A 48 -2.65 1.19 -20.37
N ALA A 49 -3.96 1.07 -20.18
CA ALA A 49 -4.68 -0.18 -20.19
C ALA A 49 -5.61 -0.28 -21.42
N ASP A 50 -5.86 -1.49 -21.90
CA ASP A 50 -6.88 -1.76 -22.92
C ASP A 50 -8.30 -1.72 -22.32
N SER A 51 -8.45 -2.16 -21.05
CA SER A 51 -9.70 -2.05 -20.28
C SER A 51 -9.41 -1.78 -18.81
N VAL A 52 -10.34 -1.07 -18.15
CA VAL A 52 -10.35 -0.87 -16.70
C VAL A 52 -11.73 -1.24 -16.18
N GLU A 53 -11.77 -2.20 -15.26
CA GLU A 53 -12.99 -2.74 -14.66
C GLU A 53 -12.93 -2.57 -13.14
N ILE A 54 -14.10 -2.46 -12.52
CA ILE A 54 -14.23 -2.37 -11.05
C ILE A 54 -15.25 -3.44 -10.64
N ASP A 55 -14.90 -4.28 -9.68
CA ASP A 55 -15.84 -5.27 -9.17
C ASP A 55 -16.86 -4.67 -8.19
N ALA A 56 -17.78 -5.54 -7.73
CA ALA A 56 -18.86 -5.11 -6.86
C ALA A 56 -18.43 -4.54 -5.50
N TYR A 57 -17.21 -4.86 -5.05
CA TYR A 57 -16.66 -4.39 -3.78
C TYR A 57 -15.67 -3.25 -3.93
N GLY A 58 -15.21 -2.96 -5.16
CA GLY A 58 -14.34 -1.83 -5.46
C GLY A 58 -12.90 -2.17 -5.77
N ASN A 59 -12.52 -3.45 -5.93
CA ASN A 59 -11.23 -3.78 -6.54
C ASN A 59 -11.20 -3.22 -7.96
N ALA A 60 -10.08 -2.59 -8.35
CA ALA A 60 -9.90 -2.05 -9.69
C ALA A 60 -8.88 -2.88 -10.49
N PHE A 61 -9.24 -3.25 -11.71
CA PHE A 61 -8.47 -4.11 -12.61
C PHE A 61 -8.14 -3.33 -13.88
N ALA A 62 -6.86 -3.19 -14.20
CA ALA A 62 -6.38 -2.59 -15.44
C ALA A 62 -5.71 -3.67 -16.29
N THR A 63 -6.33 -4.03 -17.41
CA THR A 63 -5.85 -5.10 -18.30
C THR A 63 -5.11 -4.53 -19.49
N LEU A 64 -3.94 -5.11 -19.79
CA LEU A 64 -3.15 -4.83 -20.99
C LEU A 64 -2.81 -6.16 -21.68
N ASN A 65 -3.19 -6.29 -22.95
CA ASN A 65 -2.86 -7.42 -23.81
C ASN A 65 -1.68 -7.07 -24.73
N PRO A 66 -0.92 -8.06 -25.23
CA PRO A 66 0.11 -7.82 -26.23
C PRO A 66 -0.53 -7.35 -27.55
N GLU A 67 0.25 -6.71 -28.42
CA GLU A 67 -0.21 -6.32 -29.77
C GLU A 67 -0.62 -7.51 -30.63
N SER A 68 -0.03 -8.69 -30.40
CA SER A 68 -0.36 -9.94 -31.11
C SER A 68 -1.76 -10.49 -30.77
N GLY A 69 -2.51 -9.85 -29.88
CA GLY A 69 -3.85 -10.29 -29.49
C GLY A 69 -3.89 -10.84 -28.06
N LYS A 70 -4.54 -12.00 -27.86
CA LYS A 70 -4.69 -12.58 -26.52
C LYS A 70 -3.35 -13.05 -25.98
N GLY A 71 -2.91 -12.46 -24.85
CA GLY A 71 -1.66 -12.82 -24.18
C GLY A 71 -1.76 -14.11 -23.36
N ASP A 72 -0.64 -14.81 -23.25
CA ASP A 72 -0.46 -16.03 -22.45
C ASP A 72 1.04 -16.11 -22.06
N PRO A 73 1.39 -16.15 -20.75
CA PRO A 73 0.50 -16.34 -19.57
C PRO A 73 -0.23 -15.07 -19.16
N THR A 74 -1.19 -15.21 -18.21
CA THR A 74 -1.77 -14.09 -17.48
C THR A 74 -0.92 -13.78 -16.26
N VAL A 75 -0.32 -12.59 -16.24
CA VAL A 75 0.47 -12.04 -15.12
C VAL A 75 -0.39 -11.08 -14.33
N PHE A 76 -0.57 -11.37 -13.06
CA PHE A 76 -1.29 -10.52 -12.10
C PHE A 76 -0.28 -9.72 -11.28
N ILE A 77 -0.49 -8.41 -11.14
CA ILE A 77 0.37 -7.53 -10.34
C ILE A 77 -0.54 -6.72 -9.43
N SER A 78 -0.38 -6.82 -8.12
CA SER A 78 -1.25 -6.11 -7.17
C SER A 78 -0.53 -5.43 -6.03
N GLY A 79 -1.22 -4.45 -5.46
CA GLY A 79 -0.98 -3.85 -4.17
C GLY A 79 -2.29 -3.24 -3.66
N HIS A 80 -2.48 -3.18 -2.34
CA HIS A 80 -3.73 -2.66 -1.79
C HIS A 80 -3.72 -1.13 -1.67
N VAL A 81 -4.90 -0.53 -1.86
CA VAL A 81 -5.08 0.93 -1.83
C VAL A 81 -5.60 1.41 -0.48
N ASP A 82 -6.08 0.50 0.34
CA ASP A 82 -6.60 0.83 1.66
C ASP A 82 -5.48 1.14 2.66
N GLU A 83 -5.87 1.81 3.73
CA GLU A 83 -5.00 2.24 4.81
C GLU A 83 -5.70 2.04 6.16
N LEU A 84 -4.91 1.99 7.23
CA LEU A 84 -5.39 2.03 8.60
C LEU A 84 -6.16 3.31 8.90
N GLY A 85 -7.09 3.24 9.84
CA GLY A 85 -7.85 4.39 10.28
C GLY A 85 -8.65 4.14 11.54
N LEU A 86 -9.61 5.04 11.80
CA LEU A 86 -10.56 4.89 12.89
C LEU A 86 -11.97 5.00 12.30
N MET A 87 -12.98 4.49 13.04
CA MET A 87 -14.39 4.61 12.68
C MET A 87 -15.17 5.09 13.89
N ILE A 88 -15.99 6.13 13.71
CA ILE A 88 -16.84 6.64 14.78
C ILE A 88 -17.83 5.56 15.24
N SER A 89 -17.79 5.24 16.53
CA SER A 89 -18.65 4.20 17.13
C SER A 89 -19.73 4.77 18.07
N HIS A 90 -19.50 5.98 18.61
CA HIS A 90 -20.43 6.64 19.53
C HIS A 90 -20.20 8.15 19.55
N ILE A 91 -21.25 8.94 19.80
CA ILE A 91 -21.20 10.39 20.00
C ILE A 91 -21.78 10.68 21.38
N SER A 92 -21.00 11.32 22.28
CA SER A 92 -21.48 11.67 23.63
C SER A 92 -22.44 12.84 23.62
N GLU A 93 -23.15 13.07 24.74
CA GLU A 93 -24.07 14.22 24.88
C GLU A 93 -23.33 15.56 24.77
N GLU A 94 -22.06 15.60 25.18
CA GLU A 94 -21.16 16.76 25.09
C GLU A 94 -20.61 16.99 23.69
N GLY A 95 -20.75 16.00 22.77
CA GLY A 95 -20.30 16.09 21.38
C GLY A 95 -18.94 15.45 21.08
N PHE A 96 -18.34 14.72 22.03
CA PHE A 96 -17.12 13.95 21.79
C PHE A 96 -17.42 12.68 20.99
N LEU A 97 -16.50 12.30 20.08
CA LEU A 97 -16.66 11.15 19.22
C LEU A 97 -15.77 10.01 19.73
N TYR A 98 -16.37 8.88 20.07
CA TYR A 98 -15.65 7.65 20.38
C TYR A 98 -15.51 6.80 19.12
N PHE A 99 -14.48 5.97 19.06
CA PHE A 99 -14.11 5.26 17.83
C PHE A 99 -13.62 3.85 18.07
N LYS A 100 -13.57 3.07 17.00
CA LYS A 100 -12.90 1.76 16.88
C LYS A 100 -11.80 1.88 15.87
N GLY A 101 -10.79 0.99 15.92
CA GLY A 101 -9.75 0.88 14.89
C GLY A 101 -10.30 0.25 13.62
N ILE A 102 -9.82 0.74 12.48
CA ILE A 102 -9.86 0.07 11.18
C ILE A 102 -8.46 -0.50 10.96
N GLY A 103 -8.36 -1.84 10.83
CA GLY A 103 -7.08 -2.52 10.75
C GLY A 103 -6.27 -2.52 12.06
N GLY A 104 -4.98 -2.78 11.95
CA GLY A 104 -4.06 -2.96 13.07
C GLY A 104 -3.45 -1.66 13.62
N VAL A 105 -4.27 -0.73 14.11
CA VAL A 105 -3.78 0.56 14.62
C VAL A 105 -2.98 0.44 15.92
N ASP A 106 -1.81 1.10 15.99
CA ASP A 106 -1.05 1.21 17.23
C ASP A 106 -1.68 2.25 18.16
N ARG A 107 -2.24 1.77 19.29
CA ARG A 107 -2.90 2.60 20.29
C ARG A 107 -1.99 3.67 20.90
N THR A 108 -0.69 3.46 20.91
CA THR A 108 0.28 4.42 21.47
C THR A 108 0.40 5.68 20.61
N LEU A 109 0.12 5.57 19.33
CA LEU A 109 0.26 6.65 18.35
C LEU A 109 -1.00 7.49 18.15
N ILE A 110 -2.15 7.06 18.69
CA ILE A 110 -3.43 7.75 18.46
C ILE A 110 -3.50 9.07 19.24
N ARG A 111 -2.99 9.08 20.47
CA ARG A 111 -3.12 10.22 21.37
C ARG A 111 -2.41 11.48 20.86
N GLY A 112 -3.11 12.61 20.89
CA GLY A 112 -2.54 13.91 20.53
C GLY A 112 -2.36 14.13 19.03
N GLN A 113 -3.05 13.38 18.20
CA GLN A 113 -3.00 13.50 16.74
C GLN A 113 -4.07 14.47 16.22
N ARG A 114 -3.76 15.11 15.10
CA ARG A 114 -4.76 15.74 14.25
C ARG A 114 -5.37 14.70 13.35
N VAL A 115 -6.67 14.71 13.21
CA VAL A 115 -7.42 13.76 12.40
C VAL A 115 -8.45 14.46 11.53
N THR A 116 -8.89 13.78 10.49
CA THR A 116 -10.00 14.21 9.65
C THR A 116 -11.09 13.16 9.69
N VAL A 117 -12.27 13.53 10.15
CA VAL A 117 -13.47 12.69 10.06
C VAL A 117 -14.10 12.92 8.69
N HIS A 118 -14.34 11.85 7.94
CA HIS A 118 -14.90 11.93 6.58
C HIS A 118 -16.42 11.80 6.63
N GLY A 119 -17.09 12.87 7.06
CA GLY A 119 -18.56 12.94 7.13
C GLY A 119 -19.22 13.13 5.76
N ALA A 120 -20.53 12.83 5.69
CA ALA A 120 -21.29 12.91 4.44
C ALA A 120 -21.32 14.32 3.78
N SER A 121 -21.17 15.38 4.59
CA SER A 121 -21.14 16.78 4.12
C SER A 121 -19.72 17.28 3.80
N GLY A 122 -18.72 16.42 3.92
CA GLY A 122 -17.31 16.74 3.69
C GLY A 122 -16.42 16.47 4.90
N PRO A 123 -15.12 16.73 4.77
CA PRO A 123 -14.13 16.46 5.81
C PRO A 123 -14.31 17.43 7.00
N VAL A 124 -14.27 16.87 8.21
CA VAL A 124 -14.38 17.59 9.48
C VAL A 124 -13.07 17.43 10.25
N PRO A 125 -12.32 18.51 10.52
CA PRO A 125 -11.09 18.42 11.31
C PRO A 125 -11.40 18.10 12.77
N GLY A 126 -10.54 17.29 13.38
CA GLY A 126 -10.62 16.94 14.80
C GLY A 126 -9.26 16.67 15.40
N ILE A 127 -9.23 16.50 16.70
CA ILE A 127 -8.04 16.09 17.45
C ILE A 127 -8.36 14.89 18.32
N THR A 128 -7.46 13.95 18.44
CA THR A 128 -7.61 12.84 19.39
C THR A 128 -7.17 13.29 20.78
N GLY A 129 -8.11 13.22 21.71
CA GLY A 129 -7.93 13.67 23.08
C GLY A 129 -7.81 12.51 24.07
N LEU A 130 -7.17 12.80 25.16
CA LEU A 130 -7.10 12.01 26.38
C LEU A 130 -6.94 12.97 27.55
N LEU A 131 -7.25 12.48 28.77
CA LEU A 131 -7.03 13.25 30.00
C LEU A 131 -5.56 13.72 30.08
N ALA A 132 -5.35 15.01 30.34
CA ALA A 132 -4.01 15.59 30.45
C ALA A 132 -3.18 14.87 31.50
N ILE A 133 -1.87 14.73 31.27
CA ILE A 133 -0.96 13.98 32.16
C ILE A 133 -1.00 14.41 33.61
N HIS A 134 -1.23 15.72 33.86
CA HIS A 134 -1.34 16.29 35.22
C HIS A 134 -2.63 15.87 35.98
N LEU A 135 -3.63 15.39 35.23
CA LEU A 135 -4.91 14.94 35.78
C LEU A 135 -5.01 13.42 35.83
N GLN A 136 -4.00 12.70 35.33
CA GLN A 136 -3.95 11.24 35.37
C GLN A 136 -3.36 10.75 36.70
N GLU A 137 -3.92 9.66 37.22
CA GLU A 137 -3.31 8.97 38.36
C GLU A 137 -1.88 8.49 38.01
N PRO A 138 -0.93 8.50 38.97
CA PRO A 138 0.46 8.12 38.69
C PRO A 138 0.60 6.74 38.03
N ASP A 139 -0.22 5.78 38.42
CA ASP A 139 -0.18 4.40 37.91
C ASP A 139 -0.71 4.28 36.47
N ASP A 140 -1.47 5.26 35.99
CA ASP A 140 -2.03 5.24 34.62
C ASP A 140 -1.14 5.94 33.59
N ARG A 141 -0.19 6.76 34.03
CA ARG A 141 0.66 7.57 33.14
C ARG A 141 1.52 6.74 32.18
N ASN A 142 1.90 5.53 32.60
CA ASN A 142 2.76 4.63 31.82
C ASN A 142 1.98 3.51 31.11
N LYS A 143 0.65 3.50 31.25
CA LYS A 143 -0.21 2.52 30.56
C LYS A 143 -0.54 2.98 29.15
N VAL A 144 -0.59 2.02 28.21
CA VAL A 144 -1.17 2.26 26.90
C VAL A 144 -2.68 2.38 27.04
N PRO A 145 -3.30 3.52 26.65
CA PRO A 145 -4.74 3.71 26.81
C PRO A 145 -5.53 2.69 25.99
N GLU A 146 -6.68 2.28 26.52
CA GLU A 146 -7.65 1.52 25.75
C GLU A 146 -8.41 2.43 24.75
N LEU A 147 -8.75 1.91 23.56
CA LEU A 147 -9.39 2.71 22.51
C LEU A 147 -10.67 3.42 23.02
N HIS A 148 -11.46 2.73 23.83
CA HIS A 148 -12.72 3.26 24.34
C HIS A 148 -12.56 4.38 25.39
N THR A 149 -11.34 4.64 25.89
CA THR A 149 -11.04 5.77 26.79
C THR A 149 -10.57 7.01 26.04
N MET A 150 -10.27 6.89 24.77
CA MET A 150 -9.88 8.00 23.90
C MET A 150 -11.10 8.54 23.13
N HIS A 151 -11.03 9.79 22.74
CA HIS A 151 -12.09 10.43 21.96
C HIS A 151 -11.50 11.39 20.93
N ILE A 152 -12.31 11.75 19.95
CA ILE A 152 -12.02 12.83 19.02
C ILE A 152 -12.88 14.02 19.41
N ASP A 153 -12.24 15.18 19.51
CA ASP A 153 -12.87 16.47 19.70
C ASP A 153 -12.89 17.23 18.38
N ILE A 154 -14.08 17.58 17.90
CA ILE A 154 -14.30 18.37 16.69
C ILE A 154 -14.75 19.82 17.03
N GLY A 155 -14.60 20.26 18.28
CA GLY A 155 -14.87 21.63 18.72
C GLY A 155 -16.35 21.98 18.91
N VAL A 156 -17.25 21.00 19.08
CA VAL A 156 -18.67 21.23 19.32
C VAL A 156 -19.06 20.93 20.77
N SER A 157 -20.17 21.50 21.24
CA SER A 157 -20.57 21.45 22.66
C SER A 157 -21.82 20.59 22.92
N SER A 158 -22.24 19.75 21.94
CA SER A 158 -23.36 18.83 22.15
C SER A 158 -23.45 17.79 21.03
N ARG A 159 -24.03 16.63 21.33
CA ARG A 159 -24.38 15.58 20.36
C ARG A 159 -25.13 16.15 19.16
N LYS A 160 -26.19 16.96 19.38
CA LYS A 160 -27.00 17.54 18.30
C LYS A 160 -26.18 18.39 17.32
N LYS A 161 -25.11 19.08 17.80
CA LYS A 161 -24.19 19.82 16.93
C LYS A 161 -23.25 18.90 16.20
N ALA A 162 -22.72 17.85 16.86
CA ALA A 162 -21.84 16.86 16.24
C ALA A 162 -22.56 16.10 15.12
N GLU A 163 -23.78 15.63 15.35
CA GLU A 163 -24.60 14.87 14.40
C GLU A 163 -25.00 15.66 13.13
N LYS A 164 -24.84 16.97 13.13
CA LYS A 164 -24.97 17.80 11.91
C LYS A 164 -23.75 17.69 10.98
N LEU A 165 -22.62 17.30 11.51
CA LEU A 165 -21.34 17.26 10.81
C LEU A 165 -20.91 15.84 10.51
N VAL A 166 -21.11 14.92 11.46
CA VAL A 166 -20.62 13.54 11.44
C VAL A 166 -21.67 12.58 12.02
N ARG A 167 -21.51 11.29 11.72
CA ARG A 167 -22.40 10.23 12.23
C ARG A 167 -21.58 9.01 12.65
N VAL A 168 -22.20 8.13 13.42
CA VAL A 168 -21.67 6.80 13.71
C VAL A 168 -21.46 6.04 12.38
N GLY A 169 -20.29 5.44 12.22
CA GLY A 169 -19.85 4.76 10.99
C GLY A 169 -18.98 5.60 10.06
N ASP A 170 -18.86 6.92 10.28
CA ASP A 170 -17.96 7.73 9.46
C ASP A 170 -16.49 7.37 9.75
N PRO A 171 -15.66 7.18 8.70
CA PRO A 171 -14.24 6.86 8.85
C PRO A 171 -13.42 8.10 9.20
N VAL A 172 -12.26 7.85 9.80
CA VAL A 172 -11.32 8.88 10.24
C VAL A 172 -9.90 8.51 9.82
N THR A 173 -9.17 9.46 9.28
CA THR A 173 -7.74 9.31 8.97
C THR A 173 -6.91 10.31 9.76
N TYR A 174 -5.62 9.99 9.98
CA TYR A 174 -4.65 10.97 10.45
C TYR A 174 -4.50 12.11 9.44
N SER A 175 -4.40 13.35 9.91
CA SER A 175 -4.16 14.52 9.06
C SER A 175 -2.65 14.70 8.79
N ALA A 176 -1.97 13.59 8.43
CA ALA A 176 -0.57 13.58 8.03
C ALA A 176 -0.50 13.56 6.49
N GLU A 177 0.16 14.55 5.92
CA GLU A 177 0.35 14.67 4.47
C GLU A 177 1.71 14.13 4.04
N PHE A 178 1.85 13.88 2.75
CA PHE A 178 3.11 13.52 2.13
C PHE A 178 4.17 14.60 2.38
N GLN A 179 5.31 14.19 2.94
CA GLN A 179 6.44 15.07 3.24
C GLN A 179 7.72 14.56 2.59
N GLU A 180 8.35 15.37 1.77
CA GLU A 180 9.69 15.08 1.25
C GLU A 180 10.73 15.23 2.36
N LEU A 181 11.64 14.27 2.41
CA LEU A 181 12.78 14.26 3.33
C LEU A 181 14.11 14.28 2.55
N ALA A 182 15.21 14.30 3.27
CA ALA A 182 16.54 14.28 2.65
C ALA A 182 16.79 12.96 1.86
N GLU A 183 17.72 13.00 0.91
CA GLU A 183 18.24 11.84 0.18
C GLU A 183 17.19 11.06 -0.63
N GLY A 184 16.10 11.72 -1.09
CA GLY A 184 15.05 11.08 -1.88
C GLY A 184 14.10 10.20 -1.08
N ARG A 185 14.09 10.38 0.24
CA ARG A 185 13.10 9.75 1.12
C ARG A 185 11.86 10.62 1.24
N PHE A 186 10.77 10.01 1.60
CA PHE A 186 9.54 10.71 1.97
C PHE A 186 8.86 10.00 3.14
N ALA A 187 8.01 10.73 3.83
CA ALA A 187 7.13 10.18 4.85
C ALA A 187 5.68 10.52 4.53
N ALA A 188 4.78 9.57 4.78
CA ALA A 188 3.34 9.76 4.64
C ALA A 188 2.60 8.73 5.50
N ARG A 189 1.32 8.97 5.77
CA ARG A 189 0.42 7.92 6.26
C ARG A 189 0.07 6.97 5.11
N GLY A 190 -0.17 5.71 5.42
CA GLY A 190 -0.64 4.70 4.46
C GLY A 190 0.30 4.49 3.26
N CYS A 191 1.63 4.62 3.49
CA CYS A 191 2.58 4.00 2.57
C CYS A 191 2.29 2.50 2.48
N ASP A 192 1.93 1.90 3.59
CA ASP A 192 1.23 0.63 3.69
C ASP A 192 -0.24 0.78 3.28
N ASN A 193 -0.68 0.25 2.07
CA ASN A 193 0.24 -0.18 1.00
C ASN A 193 -0.11 0.54 -0.32
N ARG A 194 -0.46 1.85 -0.20
CA ARG A 194 -0.72 2.65 -1.43
C ARG A 194 0.50 2.78 -2.33
N ILE A 195 1.70 2.53 -1.78
CA ILE A 195 2.91 2.44 -2.60
C ILE A 195 2.94 1.15 -3.44
N GLY A 196 2.42 0.04 -2.95
CA GLY A 196 2.26 -1.18 -3.72
C GLY A 196 1.23 -1.00 -4.84
N ALA A 197 0.09 -0.36 -4.53
CA ALA A 197 -0.88 0.02 -5.56
C ALA A 197 -0.27 0.95 -6.62
N TRP A 198 0.58 1.90 -6.20
CA TRP A 198 1.36 2.75 -7.10
C TRP A 198 2.32 1.92 -7.97
N ALA A 199 3.06 0.97 -7.37
CA ALA A 199 4.03 0.14 -8.08
C ALA A 199 3.35 -0.73 -9.15
N ALA A 200 2.17 -1.28 -8.85
CA ALA A 200 1.37 -2.04 -9.82
C ALA A 200 0.93 -1.16 -11.01
N ALA A 201 0.47 0.05 -10.74
CA ALA A 201 0.08 1.01 -11.77
C ALA A 201 1.27 1.49 -12.62
N GLU A 202 2.40 1.77 -11.98
CA GLU A 202 3.61 2.22 -12.67
C GLU A 202 4.23 1.10 -13.51
N ALA A 203 4.24 -0.14 -13.00
CA ALA A 203 4.64 -1.30 -13.78
C ALA A 203 3.80 -1.44 -15.05
N LEU A 204 2.47 -1.29 -14.95
CA LEU A 204 1.59 -1.32 -16.12
C LEU A 204 1.94 -0.22 -17.13
N ARG A 205 2.22 1.00 -16.66
CA ARG A 205 2.67 2.10 -17.52
C ARG A 205 3.97 1.75 -18.25
N LEU A 206 4.97 1.23 -17.54
CA LEU A 206 6.26 0.82 -18.12
C LEU A 206 6.11 -0.29 -19.15
N ILE A 207 5.26 -1.28 -18.87
CA ILE A 207 4.93 -2.38 -19.79
C ILE A 207 4.24 -1.83 -21.04
N SER A 208 3.31 -0.90 -20.91
CA SER A 208 2.57 -0.32 -22.03
C SER A 208 3.48 0.38 -23.05
N LEU A 209 4.61 0.94 -22.61
CA LEU A 209 5.62 1.56 -23.48
C LEU A 209 6.42 0.52 -24.31
N GLN A 210 6.32 -0.75 -23.96
CA GLN A 210 7.00 -1.86 -24.63
C GLN A 210 6.01 -2.96 -25.07
N LYS A 211 4.77 -2.59 -25.35
CA LYS A 211 3.64 -3.48 -25.66
C LYS A 211 3.95 -4.44 -26.83
N ASN A 212 4.76 -4.01 -27.79
CA ASN A 212 5.22 -4.80 -28.92
C ASN A 212 6.12 -6.00 -28.54
N SER A 213 6.75 -5.94 -27.38
CA SER A 213 7.63 -7.02 -26.84
C SER A 213 6.89 -7.93 -25.86
N LEU A 214 5.63 -7.63 -25.55
CA LEU A 214 4.84 -8.36 -24.58
C LEU A 214 4.25 -9.64 -25.18
N ASN A 215 4.33 -10.76 -24.45
CA ASN A 215 3.64 -12.02 -24.77
C ASN A 215 2.49 -12.27 -23.79
N ALA A 216 2.64 -11.83 -22.55
CA ALA A 216 1.69 -12.05 -21.48
C ALA A 216 0.46 -11.13 -21.59
N LYS A 217 -0.69 -11.57 -21.06
CA LYS A 217 -1.74 -10.68 -20.62
C LYS A 217 -1.36 -10.16 -19.23
N VAL A 218 -1.31 -8.85 -19.04
CA VAL A 218 -1.03 -8.24 -17.74
C VAL A 218 -2.30 -7.69 -17.14
N VAL A 219 -2.54 -8.00 -15.87
CA VAL A 219 -3.65 -7.44 -15.08
C VAL A 219 -3.06 -6.76 -13.87
N ALA A 220 -2.95 -5.43 -13.90
CA ALA A 220 -2.61 -4.65 -12.72
C ALA A 220 -3.87 -4.44 -11.88
N VAL A 221 -3.75 -4.66 -10.57
CA VAL A 221 -4.89 -4.65 -9.65
C VAL A 221 -4.59 -3.77 -8.45
N SER A 222 -5.52 -2.88 -8.15
CA SER A 222 -5.57 -2.17 -6.87
C SER A 222 -6.62 -2.86 -6.01
N THR A 223 -6.17 -3.60 -4.99
CA THR A 223 -7.03 -4.35 -4.08
C THR A 223 -7.54 -3.47 -2.95
N ILE A 224 -8.59 -3.92 -2.27
CA ILE A 224 -9.25 -3.25 -1.15
C ILE A 224 -9.26 -4.14 0.09
N GLN A 225 -9.45 -3.51 1.27
CA GLN A 225 -9.71 -4.20 2.55
C GLN A 225 -8.65 -5.28 2.90
N GLU A 226 -7.40 -5.02 2.55
CA GLU A 226 -6.29 -5.89 2.96
C GLU A 226 -6.17 -5.88 4.47
N GLU A 227 -6.14 -4.70 5.09
CA GLU A 227 -5.94 -4.41 6.51
C GLU A 227 -6.99 -5.05 7.44
N ASN A 228 -8.15 -5.40 6.88
CA ASN A 228 -9.25 -6.06 7.59
C ASN A 228 -9.36 -7.57 7.34
N GLY A 229 -8.48 -8.14 6.49
CA GLY A 229 -8.45 -9.58 6.27
C GLY A 229 -8.29 -10.06 4.83
N LEU A 230 -7.56 -9.33 3.98
CA LEU A 230 -7.17 -9.70 2.61
C LEU A 230 -8.38 -9.96 1.69
N TYR A 231 -9.52 -9.28 1.95
CA TYR A 231 -10.79 -9.62 1.30
C TYR A 231 -10.78 -9.33 -0.19
N GLY A 232 -10.27 -8.16 -0.58
CA GLY A 232 -10.18 -7.76 -1.98
C GLY A 232 -9.30 -8.70 -2.79
N ALA A 233 -8.15 -9.07 -2.26
CA ALA A 233 -7.22 -9.99 -2.90
C ALA A 233 -7.80 -11.38 -3.12
N SER A 234 -8.55 -11.88 -2.13
CA SER A 234 -9.24 -13.17 -2.26
C SER A 234 -10.22 -13.16 -3.44
N MET A 235 -11.02 -12.08 -3.56
CA MET A 235 -11.97 -11.91 -4.66
C MET A 235 -11.26 -11.73 -6.01
N ALA A 236 -10.20 -10.91 -6.04
CA ALA A 236 -9.45 -10.61 -7.25
C ALA A 236 -8.71 -11.85 -7.81
N GLY A 237 -8.02 -12.59 -6.95
CA GLY A 237 -7.34 -13.83 -7.32
C GLY A 237 -8.29 -14.89 -7.87
N TYR A 238 -9.47 -15.01 -7.26
CA TYR A 238 -10.52 -15.91 -7.75
C TYR A 238 -11.06 -15.50 -9.12
N SER A 239 -11.34 -14.20 -9.30
CA SER A 239 -11.97 -13.68 -10.52
C SER A 239 -11.03 -13.72 -11.72
N VAL A 240 -9.78 -13.30 -11.56
CA VAL A 240 -8.78 -13.25 -12.64
C VAL A 240 -8.23 -14.63 -12.96
N HIS A 241 -8.02 -15.48 -11.93
CA HIS A 241 -7.39 -16.78 -12.04
C HIS A 241 -6.10 -16.73 -12.90
N PRO A 242 -5.09 -15.98 -12.47
CA PRO A 242 -3.88 -15.79 -13.25
C PRO A 242 -2.96 -17.03 -13.24
N ASP A 243 -2.04 -17.11 -14.22
CA ASP A 243 -0.99 -18.11 -14.25
C ASP A 243 0.14 -17.83 -13.25
N VAL A 244 0.31 -16.56 -12.88
CA VAL A 244 1.29 -16.09 -11.89
C VAL A 244 0.82 -14.78 -11.26
N ALA A 245 1.09 -14.60 -9.96
CA ALA A 245 0.78 -13.39 -9.22
C ALA A 245 2.03 -12.79 -8.55
N LEU A 246 2.24 -11.51 -8.77
CA LEU A 246 3.25 -10.67 -8.14
C LEU A 246 2.52 -9.68 -7.22
N VAL A 247 2.63 -9.89 -5.92
CA VAL A 247 1.97 -9.06 -4.92
C VAL A 247 3.00 -8.13 -4.32
N VAL A 248 2.78 -6.83 -4.44
CA VAL A 248 3.63 -5.82 -3.82
C VAL A 248 3.05 -5.44 -2.49
N ASP A 249 3.90 -5.43 -1.48
CA ASP A 249 3.57 -4.91 -0.17
C ASP A 249 4.76 -4.19 0.46
N VAL A 250 4.58 -3.58 1.62
CA VAL A 250 5.69 -3.07 2.41
C VAL A 250 6.36 -4.21 3.18
N THR A 251 7.60 -4.01 3.58
CA THR A 251 8.26 -4.88 4.56
C THR A 251 9.06 -4.06 5.57
N HIS A 252 9.27 -4.60 6.76
CA HIS A 252 9.93 -3.90 7.85
C HIS A 252 11.39 -3.59 7.52
N ALA A 253 11.73 -2.31 7.31
CA ALA A 253 13.12 -1.89 7.27
C ALA A 253 13.76 -2.03 8.66
N THR A 254 14.89 -2.72 8.74
CA THR A 254 15.59 -3.05 9.99
C THR A 254 16.79 -2.15 10.26
N ASP A 255 17.00 -1.14 9.43
CA ASP A 255 18.06 -0.14 9.53
C ASP A 255 17.67 1.04 10.44
N ILE A 256 17.03 0.72 11.56
CA ILE A 256 16.65 1.65 12.64
C ILE A 256 17.36 1.30 13.95
N PRO A 257 17.52 2.27 14.87
CA PRO A 257 18.09 2.00 16.19
C PRO A 257 17.32 0.89 16.94
N ASN A 258 18.04 0.05 17.68
CA ASN A 258 17.52 -1.02 18.52
C ASN A 258 16.78 -2.16 17.79
N CYS A 259 16.87 -2.25 16.48
CA CYS A 259 16.34 -3.40 15.73
C CYS A 259 17.33 -4.57 15.75
N SER A 260 16.91 -5.72 16.27
CA SER A 260 17.75 -6.92 16.35
C SER A 260 17.81 -7.64 14.99
N LYS A 261 18.91 -7.55 14.29
CA LYS A 261 19.14 -8.23 13.00
C LYS A 261 19.04 -9.76 13.10
N PRO A 262 19.57 -10.44 14.14
CA PRO A 262 19.37 -11.89 14.27
C PRO A 262 17.91 -12.30 14.39
N LYS A 263 17.03 -11.42 14.89
CA LYS A 263 15.61 -11.67 15.05
C LYS A 263 14.79 -11.31 13.81
N HIS A 264 15.13 -10.20 13.14
CA HIS A 264 14.28 -9.61 12.11
C HIS A 264 14.90 -9.59 10.70
N GLY A 265 16.14 -10.08 10.57
CA GLY A 265 16.86 -10.01 9.28
C GLY A 265 17.48 -8.64 9.00
N GLU A 266 17.95 -8.47 7.79
CA GLU A 266 18.60 -7.24 7.33
C GLU A 266 17.88 -6.71 6.08
N VAL A 267 17.06 -5.70 6.25
CA VAL A 267 16.36 -4.97 5.19
C VAL A 267 16.62 -3.47 5.37
N PHE A 268 17.07 -2.81 4.32
CA PHE A 268 17.55 -1.43 4.36
C PHE A 268 16.84 -0.56 3.34
N LEU A 269 16.51 0.67 3.70
CA LEU A 269 16.11 1.69 2.74
C LEU A 269 17.24 1.99 1.75
N GLY A 270 16.90 2.14 0.46
CA GLY A 270 17.86 2.48 -0.60
C GLY A 270 18.70 1.29 -1.08
N LYS A 271 18.28 0.07 -0.80
CA LYS A 271 18.93 -1.16 -1.27
C LYS A 271 18.08 -2.00 -2.22
N GLY A 272 16.99 -1.43 -2.70
CA GLY A 272 16.10 -2.06 -3.68
C GLY A 272 14.99 -2.91 -3.06
N PRO A 273 14.13 -3.48 -3.92
CA PRO A 273 13.02 -4.33 -3.51
C PRO A 273 13.48 -5.59 -2.78
N VAL A 274 12.60 -6.14 -1.94
CA VAL A 274 12.85 -7.33 -1.13
C VAL A 274 12.05 -8.50 -1.69
N LEU A 275 12.71 -9.60 -1.99
CA LEU A 275 12.05 -10.85 -2.36
C LEU A 275 11.82 -11.69 -1.10
N SER A 276 10.56 -11.96 -0.80
CA SER A 276 10.20 -12.88 0.28
C SER A 276 10.40 -14.32 -0.14
N LEU A 277 11.01 -15.13 0.73
CA LEU A 277 11.20 -16.57 0.56
C LEU A 277 10.43 -17.35 1.63
N GLY A 278 9.86 -18.47 1.25
CA GLY A 278 9.13 -19.36 2.18
C GLY A 278 7.81 -19.87 1.59
N SER A 279 6.92 -20.38 2.43
CA SER A 279 5.79 -21.25 2.02
C SER A 279 4.88 -20.67 0.94
N VAL A 280 4.51 -19.40 1.01
CA VAL A 280 3.61 -18.76 0.03
C VAL A 280 4.36 -18.41 -1.25
N ASN A 281 5.65 -18.08 -1.10
CA ASN A 281 6.47 -17.51 -2.15
C ASN A 281 7.02 -18.61 -3.08
N HIS A 282 6.44 -18.67 -4.28
CA HIS A 282 6.71 -19.76 -5.24
C HIS A 282 8.16 -19.74 -5.73
N PRO A 283 8.93 -20.85 -5.58
CA PRO A 283 10.37 -20.85 -5.84
C PRO A 283 10.73 -20.54 -7.29
N VAL A 284 9.95 -21.05 -8.26
CA VAL A 284 10.21 -20.81 -9.70
C VAL A 284 9.97 -19.33 -10.05
N VAL A 285 8.94 -18.70 -9.48
CA VAL A 285 8.66 -17.28 -9.71
C VAL A 285 9.74 -16.40 -9.08
N ASN A 286 10.21 -16.75 -7.88
CA ASN A 286 11.33 -16.06 -7.24
C ASN A 286 12.60 -16.11 -8.08
N GLU A 287 12.91 -17.26 -8.70
CA GLU A 287 14.10 -17.36 -9.57
C GLU A 287 13.93 -16.51 -10.83
N CYS A 288 12.75 -16.51 -11.46
CA CYS A 288 12.46 -15.62 -12.59
C CYS A 288 12.61 -14.13 -12.22
N LEU A 289 12.19 -13.72 -11.01
CA LEU A 289 12.40 -12.36 -10.51
C LEU A 289 13.88 -12.04 -10.29
N ARG A 290 14.68 -12.97 -9.75
CA ARG A 290 16.14 -12.81 -9.60
C ARG A 290 16.83 -12.64 -10.96
N GLU A 291 16.44 -13.43 -11.95
CA GLU A 291 16.95 -13.29 -13.30
C GLU A 291 16.57 -11.96 -13.95
N ALA A 292 15.30 -11.51 -13.76
CA ALA A 292 14.84 -10.23 -14.25
C ALA A 292 15.62 -9.07 -13.59
N ALA A 293 15.79 -9.09 -12.28
CA ALA A 293 16.58 -8.10 -11.54
C ALA A 293 18.03 -8.05 -12.05
N LYS A 294 18.68 -9.22 -12.22
CA LYS A 294 20.04 -9.30 -12.73
C LYS A 294 20.19 -8.70 -14.14
N LYS A 295 19.24 -8.99 -15.03
CA LYS A 295 19.24 -8.45 -16.41
C LYS A 295 19.08 -6.94 -16.45
N GLN A 296 18.31 -6.36 -15.50
CA GLN A 296 18.07 -4.92 -15.40
C GLN A 296 19.11 -4.19 -14.52
N GLY A 297 20.01 -4.92 -13.84
CA GLY A 297 20.94 -4.32 -12.90
C GLY A 297 20.28 -3.78 -11.62
N ILE A 298 19.11 -4.30 -11.27
CA ILE A 298 18.37 -3.95 -10.06
C ILE A 298 18.95 -4.74 -8.89
N ALA A 299 19.39 -4.04 -7.85
CA ALA A 299 19.75 -4.66 -6.59
C ALA A 299 18.49 -5.17 -5.89
N ILE A 300 18.56 -6.36 -5.31
CA ILE A 300 17.45 -6.95 -4.54
C ILE A 300 17.94 -7.36 -3.17
N GLN A 301 17.06 -7.29 -2.20
CA GLN A 301 17.24 -7.83 -0.87
C GLN A 301 16.40 -9.11 -0.71
N VAL A 302 16.59 -9.83 0.39
CA VAL A 302 15.88 -11.10 0.64
C VAL A 302 15.46 -11.15 2.10
N GLU A 303 14.25 -11.61 2.33
CA GLU A 303 13.73 -11.93 3.67
C GLU A 303 13.16 -13.36 3.73
N ALA A 304 13.08 -13.90 4.94
CA ALA A 304 12.58 -15.27 5.18
C ALA A 304 11.23 -15.25 5.87
N ASN A 305 10.21 -15.74 5.18
CA ASN A 305 8.82 -15.85 5.68
C ASN A 305 8.37 -17.34 5.66
N PRO A 306 8.72 -18.12 6.69
CA PRO A 306 8.55 -19.58 6.63
C PRO A 306 7.10 -20.07 6.71
N ARG A 307 6.12 -19.20 7.07
CA ARG A 307 4.72 -19.57 7.25
C ARG A 307 3.78 -18.80 6.34
N TRP A 308 3.59 -17.50 6.60
CA TRP A 308 2.75 -16.56 5.85
C TRP A 308 3.51 -15.27 5.64
N THR A 309 3.05 -14.48 4.68
CA THR A 309 3.66 -13.20 4.35
C THR A 309 3.03 -12.04 5.14
N GLY A 310 1.79 -12.19 5.58
CA GLY A 310 0.99 -11.11 6.16
C GLY A 310 0.53 -10.10 5.11
N THR A 311 0.41 -10.52 3.83
CA THR A 311 0.06 -9.67 2.69
C THR A 311 -1.05 -10.31 1.86
N ASP A 312 -1.56 -9.62 0.87
CA ASP A 312 -2.52 -10.12 -0.12
C ASP A 312 -2.08 -11.44 -0.79
N ALA A 313 -0.77 -11.74 -0.82
CA ALA A 313 -0.25 -12.99 -1.34
C ALA A 313 -0.83 -14.22 -0.61
N ASP A 314 -1.07 -14.12 0.70
CA ASP A 314 -1.64 -15.19 1.52
C ASP A 314 -3.08 -15.56 1.13
N ALA A 315 -3.80 -14.63 0.50
CA ALA A 315 -5.15 -14.87 0.00
C ALA A 315 -5.14 -15.37 -1.45
N ILE A 316 -4.24 -14.86 -2.29
CA ILE A 316 -4.21 -15.16 -3.72
C ILE A 316 -3.66 -16.56 -4.00
N PHE A 317 -2.54 -16.97 -3.36
CA PHE A 317 -1.83 -18.21 -3.70
C PHE A 317 -2.69 -19.47 -3.58
N LYS A 318 -3.69 -19.47 -2.71
CA LYS A 318 -4.59 -20.61 -2.44
C LYS A 318 -5.87 -20.64 -3.28
N GLN A 319 -6.05 -19.67 -4.19
CA GLN A 319 -7.22 -19.63 -5.04
C GLN A 319 -7.17 -20.70 -6.14
N LYS A 320 -8.35 -21.25 -6.53
CA LYS A 320 -8.51 -22.15 -7.70
C LYS A 320 -7.55 -23.34 -7.75
N GLY A 321 -7.11 -23.85 -6.62
CA GLY A 321 -6.19 -24.99 -6.55
C GLY A 321 -4.71 -24.62 -6.53
N GLY A 322 -4.40 -23.35 -6.44
CA GLY A 322 -3.06 -22.80 -6.27
C GLY A 322 -2.63 -21.90 -7.43
N ILE A 323 -2.26 -20.68 -7.12
CA ILE A 323 -1.70 -19.69 -8.05
C ILE A 323 -0.23 -19.49 -7.65
N PRO A 324 0.75 -19.73 -8.57
CA PRO A 324 2.14 -19.38 -8.32
C PRO A 324 2.28 -17.90 -7.95
N THR A 325 2.58 -17.61 -6.68
CA THR A 325 2.53 -16.25 -6.11
C THR A 325 3.85 -15.92 -5.42
N VAL A 326 4.26 -14.65 -5.48
CA VAL A 326 5.37 -14.10 -4.70
C VAL A 326 4.95 -12.76 -4.10
N SER A 327 5.29 -12.53 -2.84
CA SER A 327 5.27 -11.23 -2.19
C SER A 327 6.61 -10.53 -2.42
N ILE A 328 6.54 -9.27 -2.86
CA ILE A 328 7.68 -8.39 -3.11
C ILE A 328 7.55 -7.20 -2.17
N GLY A 329 8.49 -7.08 -1.23
CA GLY A 329 8.48 -6.04 -0.21
C GLY A 329 9.14 -4.74 -0.67
N VAL A 330 8.53 -3.59 -0.36
CA VAL A 330 9.21 -2.30 -0.39
C VAL A 330 9.62 -1.96 1.04
N PRO A 331 10.91 -1.72 1.32
CA PRO A 331 11.35 -1.38 2.68
C PRO A 331 10.61 -0.16 3.23
N ASN A 332 10.00 -0.31 4.41
CA ASN A 332 9.23 0.71 5.10
C ASN A 332 9.69 0.82 6.56
N ARG A 333 10.05 2.02 7.01
CA ARG A 333 10.26 2.32 8.43
C ARG A 333 8.98 2.84 9.04
N TYR A 334 8.77 2.49 10.32
CA TYR A 334 7.63 3.00 11.11
C TYR A 334 6.27 2.59 10.55
N MET A 335 6.18 1.38 9.99
CA MET A 335 4.93 0.77 9.48
C MET A 335 3.80 0.89 10.51
N HIS A 336 2.55 1.05 10.03
CA HIS A 336 1.36 1.26 10.85
C HIS A 336 1.38 2.54 11.71
N SER A 337 2.17 3.54 11.28
CA SER A 337 2.20 4.86 11.91
C SER A 337 1.74 5.97 10.93
N PRO A 338 1.41 7.17 11.44
CA PRO A 338 1.09 8.29 10.56
C PRO A 338 2.29 8.83 9.74
N VAL A 339 3.49 8.31 9.99
CA VAL A 339 4.77 8.83 9.45
C VAL A 339 5.66 7.73 8.87
N GLU A 340 5.07 6.80 8.17
CA GLU A 340 5.78 5.75 7.45
C GLU A 340 6.79 6.34 6.47
N MET A 341 7.99 5.76 6.41
CA MET A 341 9.09 6.33 5.64
C MET A 341 9.59 5.37 4.57
N ILE A 342 9.65 5.85 3.35
CA ILE A 342 10.06 5.11 2.15
C ILE A 342 11.22 5.81 1.45
N GLN A 343 12.08 5.03 0.80
CA GLN A 343 13.05 5.51 -0.17
C GLN A 343 12.45 5.43 -1.59
N TYR A 344 12.32 6.55 -2.29
CA TYR A 344 11.63 6.60 -3.59
C TYR A 344 12.29 5.70 -4.64
N THR A 345 13.62 5.57 -4.64
CA THR A 345 14.33 4.69 -5.58
C THR A 345 14.01 3.21 -5.40
N ASP A 346 13.74 2.74 -4.17
CA ASP A 346 13.33 1.36 -3.93
C ASP A 346 11.97 1.09 -4.58
N LEU A 347 11.07 2.06 -4.50
CA LEU A 347 9.75 1.99 -5.09
C LEU A 347 9.80 2.00 -6.64
N GLU A 348 10.62 2.88 -7.24
CA GLU A 348 10.85 2.90 -8.69
C GLU A 348 11.41 1.55 -9.18
N GLN A 349 12.44 1.04 -8.51
CA GLN A 349 13.06 -0.25 -8.84
C GLN A 349 12.09 -1.43 -8.67
N THR A 350 11.15 -1.34 -7.72
CA THR A 350 10.08 -2.35 -7.61
C THR A 350 9.21 -2.36 -8.85
N ALA A 351 8.73 -1.20 -9.31
CA ALA A 351 7.92 -1.12 -10.53
C ALA A 351 8.68 -1.58 -11.78
N GLU A 352 9.97 -1.24 -11.90
CA GLU A 352 10.85 -1.70 -12.97
C GLU A 352 11.05 -3.23 -12.96
N LEU A 353 11.21 -3.84 -11.78
CA LEU A 353 11.34 -5.28 -11.62
C LEU A 353 10.07 -6.02 -12.06
N LEU A 354 8.90 -5.53 -11.64
CA LEU A 354 7.60 -6.08 -12.04
C LEU A 354 7.40 -6.01 -13.56
N ALA A 355 7.74 -4.86 -14.15
CA ALA A 355 7.67 -4.67 -15.60
C ALA A 355 8.61 -5.59 -16.35
N ALA A 356 9.85 -5.72 -15.89
CA ALA A 356 10.86 -6.62 -16.48
C ALA A 356 10.43 -8.08 -16.43
N PHE A 357 9.83 -8.53 -15.32
CA PHE A 357 9.28 -9.87 -15.21
C PHE A 357 8.18 -10.10 -16.26
N ALA A 358 7.19 -9.20 -16.33
CA ALA A 358 6.04 -9.35 -17.23
C ALA A 358 6.45 -9.33 -18.72
N ILE A 359 7.37 -8.43 -19.11
CA ILE A 359 7.91 -8.36 -20.47
C ILE A 359 8.76 -9.60 -20.81
N GLY A 360 9.47 -10.13 -19.81
CA GLY A 360 10.32 -11.32 -19.96
C GLY A 360 9.54 -12.64 -20.04
N ALA A 361 8.26 -12.66 -19.70
CA ALA A 361 7.42 -13.85 -19.73
C ALA A 361 7.30 -14.41 -21.16
N LYS A 362 7.58 -15.69 -21.32
CA LYS A 362 7.51 -16.36 -22.62
C LYS A 362 6.08 -16.84 -22.89
N LYS A 363 5.71 -16.88 -24.17
CA LYS A 363 4.40 -17.40 -24.57
C LYS A 363 4.25 -18.86 -24.10
N GLY A 364 3.12 -19.15 -23.45
CA GLY A 364 2.82 -20.48 -22.92
C GLY A 364 3.60 -20.86 -21.66
N GLU A 365 4.31 -19.92 -21.02
CA GLU A 365 5.07 -20.20 -19.80
C GLU A 365 4.15 -20.60 -18.65
N ARG A 366 4.59 -21.62 -17.92
CA ARG A 366 3.91 -22.12 -16.71
C ARG A 366 4.94 -22.21 -15.59
N TYR A 367 4.57 -21.72 -14.44
CA TYR A 367 5.48 -21.56 -13.30
C TYR A 367 5.43 -22.76 -12.34
N GLY A 368 5.05 -23.94 -12.83
CA GLY A 368 4.99 -25.15 -12.02
C GLY A 368 6.35 -25.62 -11.54
N VAL A 369 6.39 -26.20 -10.33
CA VAL A 369 7.58 -26.88 -9.80
C VAL A 369 7.87 -28.13 -10.63
N LYS A 370 9.12 -28.30 -11.03
CA LYS A 370 9.60 -29.53 -11.70
C LYS A 370 10.19 -30.46 -10.66
N LEU A 371 9.70 -31.71 -10.63
CA LEU A 371 10.19 -32.77 -9.76
C LEU A 371 11.32 -33.53 -10.44
#